data_457323c6cf38911833080e99a855a27c
#
_entry.id   457323c6cf38911833080e99a855a27c
#
_cell.length_a   1.000
_cell.length_b   1.000
_cell.length_c   1.000
_cell.angle_alpha   90.00
_cell.angle_beta   90.00
_cell.angle_gamma   90.00
#
_symmetry.space_group_name_H-M   'P 1'
#
loop_
_entity.id
_entity.type
_entity.pdbx_description
1 polymer ?
#
loop_
_entity_poly.entity_id
_entity_poly.type
_entity_poly.pdbx_seq_one_letter_code
_entity_poly.pdbx_strand_id
1 'polypeptide(L)'
;AAKAASGKPAKIVAGMDDTFAPMGFRDDSGKIVGFDIDMAEAVSKEIGVPIEFKPIDWASKETELNSGRIDCIWNGFTMTPERTKKLAFTKPYMDNIQVYAVLNDSAVKTPEDLKGKKISIQEASTAETALNRDENLKKSFSEIKAYPDLTACFMDLESGRCDAVLADSVLIEYYMTKKPGQFKELEGVVSKDTFSIGIKKDNQALVDLLNDGIAKVVASGEAKKISEKWFGKDVVLK
;
A
#
# COMPACT_ATOMS: atom_id res chain seq x y z
N ALA A 1 21.11 -1.19 12.41
CA ALA A 1 20.80 0.01 13.19
C ALA A 1 21.55 -0.02 14.54
N ALA A 2 22.11 1.10 14.99
CA ALA A 2 22.73 1.22 16.29
C ALA A 2 21.66 1.02 17.40
N LYS A 3 21.96 0.17 18.42
CA LYS A 3 21.07 -0.01 19.57
C LYS A 3 21.27 1.13 20.56
N ALA A 4 20.16 1.72 21.02
CA ALA A 4 20.17 2.62 22.17
C ALA A 4 20.38 1.83 23.49
N ALA A 5 20.77 2.49 24.56
CA ALA A 5 21.00 1.89 25.88
C ALA A 5 19.80 1.11 26.46
N SER A 6 18.59 1.30 25.92
CA SER A 6 17.35 0.61 26.30
C SER A 6 17.07 -0.69 25.55
N GLY A 7 17.97 -1.16 24.68
CA GLY A 7 17.76 -2.32 23.81
C GLY A 7 16.88 -2.04 22.57
N LYS A 8 16.28 -0.84 22.46
CA LYS A 8 15.53 -0.37 21.31
C LYS A 8 16.46 0.18 20.22
N PRO A 9 16.07 0.20 18.94
CA PRO A 9 16.85 0.88 17.91
C PRO A 9 16.88 2.40 18.17
N ALA A 10 17.95 3.08 17.72
CA ALA A 10 18.06 4.53 17.83
C ALA A 10 17.03 5.25 16.94
N LYS A 11 16.71 4.67 15.80
CA LYS A 11 15.63 5.07 14.88
C LYS A 11 15.17 3.88 14.04
N ILE A 12 14.01 4.02 13.40
CA ILE A 12 13.46 3.06 12.43
C ILE A 12 13.34 3.79 11.09
N VAL A 13 13.86 3.20 10.02
CA VAL A 13 13.71 3.69 8.66
C VAL A 13 12.68 2.84 7.93
N ALA A 14 11.53 3.43 7.61
CA ALA A 14 10.44 2.79 6.88
C ALA A 14 10.54 3.11 5.38
N GLY A 15 10.64 2.08 4.55
CA GLY A 15 10.61 2.21 3.09
C GLY A 15 9.17 2.37 2.58
N MET A 16 8.98 3.25 1.60
CA MET A 16 7.68 3.53 0.99
C MET A 16 7.79 3.86 -0.49
N ASP A 17 6.72 3.63 -1.23
CA ASP A 17 6.43 4.26 -2.52
C ASP A 17 5.66 5.56 -2.24
N ASP A 18 6.24 6.71 -2.60
CA ASP A 18 5.65 8.02 -2.35
C ASP A 18 4.59 8.46 -3.37
N THR A 19 4.03 7.49 -4.11
CA THR A 19 2.87 7.67 -5.01
C THR A 19 1.61 6.94 -4.52
N PHE A 20 1.66 6.25 -3.37
CA PHE A 20 0.55 5.43 -2.88
C PHE A 20 -0.38 6.19 -1.93
N ALA A 21 -1.14 7.14 -2.48
CA ALA A 21 -2.17 7.85 -1.74
C ALA A 21 -3.39 6.94 -1.41
N PRO A 22 -4.05 7.10 -0.25
CA PRO A 22 -3.75 8.02 0.84
C PRO A 22 -2.83 7.42 1.91
N MET A 23 -2.18 6.27 1.65
CA MET A 23 -1.35 5.58 2.64
C MET A 23 -0.04 6.33 2.92
N GLY A 24 0.73 6.61 1.87
CA GLY A 24 1.95 7.42 1.93
C GLY A 24 2.25 8.02 0.56
N PHE A 25 2.31 9.34 0.46
CA PHE A 25 2.49 10.02 -0.81
C PHE A 25 3.04 11.45 -0.63
N ARG A 26 3.38 12.12 -1.74
CA ARG A 26 3.73 13.53 -1.71
C ARG A 26 2.49 14.39 -1.98
N ASP A 27 2.26 15.35 -1.10
CA ASP A 27 1.26 16.40 -1.32
C ASP A 27 1.75 17.44 -2.37
N ASP A 28 0.91 18.41 -2.68
CA ASP A 28 1.21 19.45 -3.67
C ASP A 28 2.44 20.32 -3.32
N SER A 29 2.86 20.32 -2.04
CA SER A 29 4.09 20.98 -1.56
C SER A 29 5.33 20.10 -1.68
N GLY A 30 5.17 18.82 -2.08
CA GLY A 30 6.22 17.81 -2.12
C GLY A 30 6.51 17.14 -0.77
N LYS A 31 5.74 17.47 0.28
CA LYS A 31 5.88 16.85 1.61
C LYS A 31 5.30 15.45 1.59
N ILE A 32 5.99 14.50 2.25
CA ILE A 32 5.48 13.15 2.47
C ILE A 32 4.39 13.22 3.55
N VAL A 33 3.20 12.74 3.20
CA VAL A 33 1.99 12.71 4.02
C VAL A 33 1.23 11.41 3.80
N GLY A 34 0.25 11.11 4.63
CA GLY A 34 -0.64 9.97 4.43
C GLY A 34 -1.06 9.32 5.75
N PHE A 35 -1.96 8.35 5.61
CA PHE A 35 -2.47 7.57 6.74
C PHE A 35 -1.33 6.85 7.48
N ASP A 36 -0.46 6.15 6.76
CA ASP A 36 0.66 5.41 7.35
C ASP A 36 1.70 6.36 7.98
N ILE A 37 1.86 7.57 7.41
CA ILE A 37 2.75 8.58 7.97
C ILE A 37 2.24 9.05 9.33
N ASP A 38 0.95 9.41 9.41
CA ASP A 38 0.33 9.85 10.67
C ASP A 38 0.30 8.71 11.71
N MET A 39 0.02 7.47 11.28
CA MET A 39 0.08 6.29 12.15
C MET A 39 1.49 6.06 12.70
N ALA A 40 2.51 6.16 11.85
CA ALA A 40 3.90 5.99 12.27
C ALA A 40 4.36 7.09 13.22
N GLU A 41 3.90 8.33 13.04
CA GLU A 41 4.18 9.42 13.96
C GLU A 41 3.58 9.14 15.36
N ALA A 42 2.33 8.66 15.40
CA ALA A 42 1.68 8.27 16.64
C ALA A 42 2.39 7.09 17.31
N VAL A 43 2.74 6.05 16.54
CA VAL A 43 3.50 4.87 17.03
C VAL A 43 4.87 5.30 17.54
N SER A 44 5.58 6.17 16.83
CA SER A 44 6.89 6.71 17.23
C SER A 44 6.84 7.36 18.63
N LYS A 45 5.79 8.13 18.92
CA LYS A 45 5.56 8.74 20.23
C LYS A 45 5.35 7.67 21.31
N GLU A 46 4.55 6.66 21.04
CA GLU A 46 4.24 5.59 22.00
C GLU A 46 5.45 4.70 22.32
N ILE A 47 6.25 4.36 21.32
CA ILE A 47 7.43 3.49 21.53
C ILE A 47 8.68 4.26 21.93
N GLY A 48 8.70 5.60 21.79
CA GLY A 48 9.85 6.45 22.10
C GLY A 48 11.03 6.24 21.14
N VAL A 49 10.75 5.86 19.88
CA VAL A 49 11.76 5.64 18.83
C VAL A 49 11.34 6.43 17.58
N PRO A 50 12.20 7.31 17.04
CA PRO A 50 11.90 8.03 15.81
C PRO A 50 11.66 7.07 14.64
N ILE A 51 10.63 7.33 13.84
CA ILE A 51 10.34 6.61 12.59
C ILE A 51 10.48 7.61 11.44
N GLU A 52 11.36 7.30 10.49
CA GLU A 52 11.62 8.13 9.31
C GLU A 52 11.20 7.39 8.07
N PHE A 53 10.47 8.03 7.16
CA PHE A 53 10.11 7.46 5.88
C PHE A 53 11.15 7.76 4.81
N LYS A 54 11.52 6.71 4.06
CA LYS A 54 12.43 6.78 2.93
C LYS A 54 11.73 6.32 1.66
N PRO A 55 11.52 7.22 0.68
CA PRO A 55 11.07 6.80 -0.63
C PRO A 55 12.03 5.82 -1.28
N ILE A 56 11.50 4.75 -1.84
CA ILE A 56 12.24 3.70 -2.53
C ILE A 56 11.54 3.34 -3.83
N ASP A 57 12.27 2.76 -4.76
CA ASP A 57 11.69 2.03 -5.88
C ASP A 57 10.95 0.79 -5.33
N TRP A 58 9.65 0.67 -5.64
CA TRP A 58 8.81 -0.38 -5.07
C TRP A 58 9.26 -1.79 -5.45
N ALA A 59 9.79 -1.98 -6.65
CA ALA A 59 10.34 -3.27 -7.08
C ALA A 59 11.58 -3.67 -6.25
N SER A 60 12.30 -2.69 -5.70
CA SER A 60 13.52 -2.90 -4.91
C SER A 60 13.29 -3.09 -3.41
N LYS A 61 12.04 -3.03 -2.91
CA LYS A 61 11.71 -3.02 -1.48
C LYS A 61 12.33 -4.15 -0.65
N GLU A 62 12.32 -5.38 -1.17
CA GLU A 62 12.92 -6.54 -0.47
C GLU A 62 14.46 -6.42 -0.44
N THR A 63 15.07 -5.89 -1.50
CA THR A 63 16.53 -5.65 -1.57
C THR A 63 16.94 -4.54 -0.60
N GLU A 64 16.18 -3.44 -0.53
CA GLU A 64 16.42 -2.36 0.43
C GLU A 64 16.32 -2.86 1.88
N LEU A 65 15.33 -3.70 2.17
CA LEU A 65 15.14 -4.30 3.49
C LEU A 65 16.28 -5.27 3.84
N ASN A 66 16.61 -6.19 2.94
CA ASN A 66 17.63 -7.21 3.18
C ASN A 66 19.05 -6.61 3.34
N SER A 67 19.33 -5.53 2.62
CA SER A 67 20.63 -4.80 2.73
C SER A 67 20.70 -3.90 3.98
N GLY A 68 19.60 -3.72 4.72
CA GLY A 68 19.55 -2.86 5.89
C GLY A 68 19.52 -1.36 5.57
N ARG A 69 19.22 -0.97 4.33
CA ARG A 69 18.98 0.44 3.95
C ARG A 69 17.64 0.97 4.44
N ILE A 70 16.70 0.07 4.71
CA ILE A 70 15.46 0.31 5.47
C ILE A 70 15.34 -0.79 6.53
N ASP A 71 14.60 -0.51 7.60
CA ASP A 71 14.35 -1.44 8.71
C ASP A 71 13.01 -2.15 8.56
N CYS A 72 12.05 -1.51 7.88
CA CYS A 72 10.74 -2.08 7.59
C CYS A 72 10.15 -1.49 6.29
N ILE A 73 9.12 -2.14 5.75
CA ILE A 73 8.29 -1.67 4.65
C ILE A 73 6.93 -1.29 5.25
N TRP A 74 6.62 0.00 5.26
CA TRP A 74 5.36 0.52 5.80
C TRP A 74 4.70 1.46 4.79
N ASN A 75 3.78 0.94 4.02
CA ASN A 75 3.13 1.68 2.93
C ASN A 75 1.91 0.93 2.39
N GLY A 76 0.89 0.68 3.24
CA GLY A 76 -0.20 -0.19 2.85
C GLY A 76 0.34 -1.52 2.31
N PHE A 77 1.26 -2.14 3.04
CA PHE A 77 1.99 -3.31 2.54
C PHE A 77 1.21 -4.58 2.77
N THR A 78 0.72 -5.18 1.69
CA THR A 78 -0.08 -6.40 1.75
C THR A 78 0.73 -7.59 2.23
N MET A 79 0.21 -8.28 3.25
CA MET A 79 0.73 -9.56 3.71
C MET A 79 0.20 -10.68 2.81
N THR A 80 1.05 -11.18 1.88
CA THR A 80 0.72 -12.28 1.00
C THR A 80 1.43 -13.58 1.42
N PRO A 81 0.90 -14.77 1.05
CA PRO A 81 1.59 -16.04 1.33
C PRO A 81 3.02 -16.10 0.77
N GLU A 82 3.28 -15.49 -0.37
CA GLU A 82 4.62 -15.43 -0.98
C GLU A 82 5.58 -14.58 -0.13
N ARG A 83 5.09 -13.43 0.35
CA ARG A 83 5.87 -12.49 1.17
C ARG A 83 6.12 -13.06 2.57
N THR A 84 5.17 -13.77 3.17
CA THR A 84 5.34 -14.37 4.50
C THR A 84 6.40 -15.47 4.53
N LYS A 85 6.75 -16.07 3.40
CA LYS A 85 7.89 -17.00 3.30
C LYS A 85 9.23 -16.31 3.49
N LYS A 86 9.34 -15.04 3.11
CA LYS A 86 10.59 -14.25 3.08
C LYS A 86 10.70 -13.22 4.19
N LEU A 87 9.57 -12.69 4.65
CA LEU A 87 9.48 -11.57 5.59
C LEU A 87 8.71 -11.98 6.85
N ALA A 88 9.00 -11.29 7.96
CA ALA A 88 8.14 -11.23 9.12
C ALA A 88 7.17 -10.04 8.95
N PHE A 89 6.01 -10.12 9.62
CA PHE A 89 4.97 -9.09 9.54
C PHE A 89 4.46 -8.75 10.93
N THR A 90 4.05 -7.51 11.11
CA THR A 90 3.18 -7.13 12.23
C THR A 90 1.82 -7.79 12.07
N LYS A 91 0.97 -7.70 13.11
CA LYS A 91 -0.45 -7.97 12.96
C LYS A 91 -1.03 -7.03 11.88
N PRO A 92 -2.04 -7.49 11.13
CA PRO A 92 -2.74 -6.62 10.19
C PRO A 92 -3.37 -5.42 10.90
N TYR A 93 -3.30 -4.25 10.26
CA TYR A 93 -3.92 -3.03 10.82
C TYR A 93 -5.08 -2.50 9.98
N MET A 94 -5.27 -3.02 8.74
CA MET A 94 -6.33 -2.59 7.84
C MET A 94 -6.64 -3.68 6.82
N ASP A 95 -7.93 -3.84 6.46
CA ASP A 95 -8.34 -4.66 5.31
C ASP A 95 -8.13 -3.92 4.00
N ASN A 96 -7.88 -4.67 2.93
CA ASN A 96 -7.73 -4.14 1.57
C ASN A 96 -8.29 -5.10 0.52
N ILE A 97 -8.66 -4.56 -0.63
CA ILE A 97 -9.06 -5.33 -1.82
C ILE A 97 -8.37 -4.78 -3.06
N GLN A 98 -8.11 -5.67 -4.03
CA GLN A 98 -7.67 -5.29 -5.37
C GLN A 98 -8.89 -5.22 -6.28
N VAL A 99 -9.05 -4.10 -6.98
CA VAL A 99 -10.20 -3.81 -7.85
C VAL A 99 -9.74 -3.06 -9.10
N TYR A 100 -10.63 -2.94 -10.08
CA TYR A 100 -10.36 -2.20 -11.31
C TYR A 100 -10.93 -0.78 -11.25
N ALA A 101 -10.12 0.19 -11.63
CA ALA A 101 -10.57 1.55 -11.98
C ALA A 101 -10.64 1.70 -13.50
N VAL A 102 -11.69 2.35 -13.99
CA VAL A 102 -11.86 2.73 -15.39
C VAL A 102 -12.26 4.20 -15.48
N LEU A 103 -12.17 4.80 -16.66
CA LEU A 103 -12.73 6.14 -16.89
C LEU A 103 -14.26 6.10 -16.69
N ASN A 104 -14.81 7.18 -16.16
CA ASN A 104 -16.25 7.22 -15.82
C ASN A 104 -17.17 7.07 -17.05
N ASP A 105 -16.72 7.55 -18.21
CA ASP A 105 -17.41 7.45 -19.50
C ASP A 105 -17.10 6.14 -20.25
N SER A 106 -16.25 5.26 -19.70
CA SER A 106 -15.92 3.98 -20.29
C SER A 106 -17.16 3.11 -20.52
N ALA A 107 -17.18 2.42 -21.66
CA ALA A 107 -18.17 1.40 -21.97
C ALA A 107 -18.05 0.15 -21.07
N VAL A 108 -16.90 -0.05 -20.43
CA VAL A 108 -16.66 -1.15 -19.47
C VAL A 108 -17.52 -0.94 -18.24
N LYS A 109 -18.33 -1.94 -17.89
CA LYS A 109 -19.26 -1.92 -16.74
C LYS A 109 -18.92 -2.98 -15.69
N THR A 110 -18.34 -4.09 -16.13
CA THR A 110 -18.00 -5.22 -15.27
C THR A 110 -16.55 -5.67 -15.53
N PRO A 111 -15.91 -6.41 -14.61
CA PRO A 111 -14.60 -7.01 -14.84
C PRO A 111 -14.55 -7.91 -16.07
N GLU A 112 -15.66 -8.58 -16.42
CA GLU A 112 -15.77 -9.46 -17.61
C GLU A 112 -15.62 -8.68 -18.92
N ASP A 113 -16.04 -7.41 -18.95
CA ASP A 113 -15.90 -6.53 -20.13
C ASP A 113 -14.43 -6.18 -20.42
N LEU A 114 -13.52 -6.43 -19.46
CA LEU A 114 -12.09 -6.22 -19.63
C LEU A 114 -11.40 -7.33 -20.43
N LYS A 115 -12.10 -8.40 -20.78
CA LYS A 115 -11.55 -9.46 -21.62
C LYS A 115 -11.15 -8.91 -22.99
N GLY A 116 -9.91 -9.17 -23.39
CA GLY A 116 -9.31 -8.64 -24.61
C GLY A 116 -8.91 -7.17 -24.53
N LYS A 117 -9.05 -6.52 -23.38
CA LYS A 117 -8.67 -5.14 -23.14
C LYS A 117 -7.24 -5.01 -22.60
N LYS A 118 -6.76 -3.77 -22.51
CA LYS A 118 -5.46 -3.42 -21.96
C LYS A 118 -5.62 -2.93 -20.54
N ILE A 119 -4.79 -3.42 -19.63
CA ILE A 119 -4.75 -2.94 -18.25
C ILE A 119 -3.35 -2.46 -17.88
N SER A 120 -3.26 -1.55 -16.92
CA SER A 120 -2.01 -1.18 -16.26
C SER A 120 -2.00 -1.58 -14.79
N ILE A 121 -0.81 -1.89 -14.30
CA ILE A 121 -0.51 -2.28 -12.92
C ILE A 121 0.82 -1.68 -12.49
N GLN A 122 1.05 -1.60 -11.18
CA GLN A 122 2.40 -1.33 -10.68
C GLN A 122 3.22 -2.62 -10.63
N GLU A 123 4.50 -2.53 -10.97
CA GLU A 123 5.47 -3.62 -10.87
C GLU A 123 5.62 -4.11 -9.42
N ALA A 124 5.81 -5.41 -9.23
CA ALA A 124 6.02 -6.05 -7.93
C ALA A 124 4.94 -5.71 -6.87
N SER A 125 3.76 -5.31 -7.34
CA SER A 125 2.58 -5.00 -6.52
C SER A 125 1.77 -6.25 -6.18
N THR A 126 0.76 -6.07 -5.32
CA THR A 126 -0.25 -7.11 -5.03
C THR A 126 -1.12 -7.38 -6.24
N ALA A 127 -1.41 -6.37 -7.07
CA ALA A 127 -2.12 -6.53 -8.34
C ALA A 127 -1.40 -7.50 -9.28
N GLU A 128 -0.09 -7.33 -9.47
CA GLU A 128 0.72 -8.26 -10.26
C GLU A 128 0.72 -9.68 -9.68
N THR A 129 0.82 -9.79 -8.34
CA THR A 129 0.76 -11.08 -7.65
C THR A 129 -0.58 -11.78 -7.89
N ALA A 130 -1.70 -11.04 -7.80
CA ALA A 130 -3.03 -11.58 -8.04
C ALA A 130 -3.18 -12.13 -9.48
N LEU A 131 -2.70 -11.37 -10.47
CA LEU A 131 -2.70 -11.82 -11.88
C LEU A 131 -1.81 -13.06 -12.09
N ASN A 132 -0.65 -13.12 -11.43
CA ASN A 132 0.25 -14.27 -11.55
C ASN A 132 -0.30 -15.54 -10.89
N ARG A 133 -1.25 -15.44 -9.96
CA ARG A 133 -1.95 -16.59 -9.37
C ARG A 133 -3.08 -17.12 -10.24
N ASP A 134 -3.65 -16.27 -11.09
CA ASP A 134 -4.74 -16.65 -12.02
C ASP A 134 -4.30 -16.48 -13.48
N GLU A 135 -3.67 -17.52 -14.00
CA GLU A 135 -3.19 -17.57 -15.39
C GLU A 135 -4.31 -17.37 -16.44
N ASN A 136 -5.54 -17.78 -16.14
CA ASN A 136 -6.67 -17.60 -17.05
C ASN A 136 -7.08 -16.12 -17.09
N LEU A 137 -7.18 -15.49 -15.93
CA LEU A 137 -7.43 -14.05 -15.83
C LEU A 137 -6.31 -13.27 -16.53
N LYS A 138 -5.05 -13.59 -16.24
CA LYS A 138 -3.89 -12.93 -16.86
C LYS A 138 -3.92 -13.01 -18.38
N LYS A 139 -4.20 -14.18 -18.93
CA LYS A 139 -4.30 -14.42 -20.39
C LYS A 139 -5.55 -13.82 -21.03
N SER A 140 -6.54 -13.41 -20.26
CA SER A 140 -7.76 -12.79 -20.78
C SER A 140 -7.54 -11.38 -21.32
N PHE A 141 -6.49 -10.69 -20.87
CA PHE A 141 -6.14 -9.34 -21.33
C PHE A 141 -5.32 -9.40 -22.61
N SER A 142 -5.52 -8.42 -23.51
CA SER A 142 -4.69 -8.29 -24.71
C SER A 142 -3.30 -7.75 -24.39
N GLU A 143 -3.18 -6.94 -23.35
CA GLU A 143 -1.92 -6.37 -22.88
C GLU A 143 -2.02 -6.04 -21.38
N ILE A 144 -0.95 -6.32 -20.63
CA ILE A 144 -0.76 -5.89 -19.25
C ILE A 144 0.50 -5.04 -19.23
N LYS A 145 0.36 -3.74 -18.95
CA LYS A 145 1.46 -2.81 -18.82
C LYS A 145 1.83 -2.66 -17.34
N ALA A 146 3.06 -2.98 -17.00
CA ALA A 146 3.59 -2.76 -15.65
C ALA A 146 4.42 -1.48 -15.61
N TYR A 147 4.19 -0.65 -14.61
CA TYR A 147 4.88 0.62 -14.38
C TYR A 147 5.55 0.64 -13.02
N PRO A 148 6.65 1.40 -12.84
CA PRO A 148 7.34 1.47 -11.55
C PRO A 148 6.51 2.14 -10.46
N ASP A 149 5.58 3.03 -10.82
CA ASP A 149 4.75 3.78 -9.87
C ASP A 149 3.26 3.85 -10.31
N LEU A 150 2.41 4.15 -9.34
CA LEU A 150 0.96 4.20 -9.52
C LEU A 150 0.51 5.44 -10.30
N THR A 151 1.25 6.53 -10.22
CA THR A 151 0.94 7.75 -10.99
C THR A 151 1.00 7.47 -12.48
N ALA A 152 2.02 6.73 -12.94
CA ALA A 152 2.15 6.33 -14.34
C ALA A 152 1.00 5.44 -14.81
N CYS A 153 0.50 4.53 -13.94
CA CYS A 153 -0.67 3.70 -14.25
C CYS A 153 -1.91 4.56 -14.53
N PHE A 154 -2.20 5.53 -13.66
CA PHE A 154 -3.36 6.41 -13.83
C PHE A 154 -3.21 7.38 -15.00
N MET A 155 -2.01 7.89 -15.27
CA MET A 155 -1.74 8.71 -16.47
C MET A 155 -1.98 7.91 -17.75
N ASP A 156 -1.68 6.61 -17.75
CA ASP A 156 -1.94 5.72 -18.89
C ASP A 156 -3.45 5.54 -19.11
N LEU A 157 -4.22 5.37 -18.02
CA LEU A 157 -5.69 5.32 -18.08
C LEU A 157 -6.30 6.64 -18.56
N GLU A 158 -5.87 7.78 -18.01
CA GLU A 158 -6.35 9.12 -18.37
C GLU A 158 -6.13 9.44 -19.85
N SER A 159 -5.02 8.97 -20.41
CA SER A 159 -4.69 9.19 -21.82
C SER A 159 -5.32 8.16 -22.78
N GLY A 160 -6.09 7.20 -22.25
CA GLY A 160 -6.72 6.14 -23.05
C GLY A 160 -5.75 5.10 -23.62
N ARG A 161 -4.52 5.02 -23.11
CA ARG A 161 -3.55 4.01 -23.53
C ARG A 161 -3.79 2.65 -22.88
N CYS A 162 -4.55 2.61 -21.80
CA CYS A 162 -5.13 1.39 -21.25
C CYS A 162 -6.62 1.59 -20.95
N ASP A 163 -7.35 0.51 -20.76
CA ASP A 163 -8.80 0.50 -20.49
C ASP A 163 -9.10 0.49 -18.98
N ALA A 164 -8.19 -0.04 -18.17
CA ALA A 164 -8.33 -0.09 -16.71
C ALA A 164 -6.98 -0.09 -15.99
N VAL A 165 -7.01 0.34 -14.73
CA VAL A 165 -5.93 0.11 -13.75
C VAL A 165 -6.41 -0.92 -12.74
N LEU A 166 -5.60 -1.93 -12.45
CA LEU A 166 -5.81 -2.84 -11.33
C LEU A 166 -4.94 -2.38 -10.15
N ALA A 167 -5.56 -2.01 -9.05
CA ALA A 167 -4.88 -1.47 -7.87
C ALA A 167 -5.71 -1.67 -6.59
N ASP A 168 -5.15 -1.21 -5.48
CA ASP A 168 -5.81 -1.18 -4.18
C ASP A 168 -7.01 -0.22 -4.19
N SER A 169 -8.15 -0.66 -3.62
CA SER A 169 -9.38 0.16 -3.60
C SER A 169 -9.17 1.50 -2.89
N VAL A 170 -8.37 1.54 -1.83
CA VAL A 170 -8.08 2.78 -1.09
C VAL A 170 -7.43 3.85 -1.98
N LEU A 171 -6.57 3.45 -2.92
CA LEU A 171 -5.95 4.36 -3.88
C LEU A 171 -6.99 4.85 -4.90
N ILE A 172 -7.79 3.94 -5.44
CA ILE A 172 -8.82 4.27 -6.43
C ILE A 172 -9.85 5.23 -5.84
N GLU A 173 -10.35 4.95 -4.63
CA GLU A 173 -11.27 5.83 -3.90
C GLU A 173 -10.65 7.23 -3.68
N TYR A 174 -9.36 7.30 -3.35
CA TYR A 174 -8.64 8.58 -3.22
C TYR A 174 -8.62 9.36 -4.54
N TYR A 175 -8.28 8.71 -5.66
CA TYR A 175 -8.29 9.33 -6.98
C TYR A 175 -9.70 9.81 -7.36
N MET A 176 -10.74 9.02 -7.09
CA MET A 176 -12.14 9.43 -7.32
C MET A 176 -12.53 10.66 -6.49
N THR A 177 -12.03 10.79 -5.26
CA THR A 177 -12.24 11.97 -4.43
C THR A 177 -11.50 13.20 -4.96
N LYS A 178 -10.27 13.04 -5.44
CA LYS A 178 -9.44 14.14 -5.96
C LYS A 178 -9.84 14.59 -7.35
N LYS A 179 -10.39 13.70 -8.16
CA LYS A 179 -10.83 13.93 -9.53
C LYS A 179 -12.29 13.48 -9.71
N PRO A 180 -13.26 14.19 -9.10
CA PRO A 180 -14.66 13.78 -9.12
C PRO A 180 -15.20 13.63 -10.54
N GLY A 181 -15.86 12.49 -10.81
CA GLY A 181 -16.47 12.19 -12.10
C GLY A 181 -15.49 11.74 -13.19
N GLN A 182 -14.20 11.64 -12.92
CA GLN A 182 -13.22 11.18 -13.92
C GLN A 182 -13.09 9.65 -13.95
N PHE A 183 -13.11 9.01 -12.79
CA PHE A 183 -12.96 7.56 -12.65
C PHE A 183 -14.16 6.93 -11.98
N LYS A 184 -14.34 5.66 -12.20
CA LYS A 184 -15.22 4.78 -11.42
C LYS A 184 -14.50 3.47 -11.11
N GLU A 185 -14.81 2.93 -9.95
CA GLU A 185 -14.43 1.57 -9.55
C GLU A 185 -15.44 0.58 -10.14
N LEU A 186 -14.97 -0.54 -10.69
CA LEU A 186 -15.85 -1.62 -11.11
C LEU A 186 -16.25 -2.47 -9.90
N GLU A 187 -17.51 -2.88 -9.87
CA GLU A 187 -17.96 -3.86 -8.89
C GLU A 187 -17.26 -5.21 -9.11
N GLY A 188 -16.80 -5.82 -8.04
CA GLY A 188 -16.08 -7.10 -8.08
C GLY A 188 -14.70 -6.97 -7.46
N VAL A 189 -14.21 -8.06 -6.88
CA VAL A 189 -12.96 -8.11 -6.13
C VAL A 189 -12.03 -9.12 -6.77
N VAL A 190 -10.83 -8.70 -7.16
CA VAL A 190 -9.79 -9.57 -7.72
C VAL A 190 -9.08 -10.33 -6.59
N SER A 191 -8.73 -9.65 -5.51
CA SER A 191 -8.22 -10.28 -4.28
C SER A 191 -8.65 -9.53 -3.02
N LYS A 192 -8.73 -10.28 -1.89
CA LYS A 192 -8.93 -9.73 -0.55
C LYS A 192 -7.66 -9.94 0.23
N ASP A 193 -7.17 -8.88 0.83
CA ASP A 193 -5.87 -8.82 1.48
C ASP A 193 -5.95 -7.99 2.78
N THR A 194 -4.83 -7.95 3.50
CA THR A 194 -4.67 -7.08 4.68
C THR A 194 -3.36 -6.32 4.59
N PHE A 195 -3.35 -5.10 5.09
CA PHE A 195 -2.12 -4.32 5.25
C PHE A 195 -1.45 -4.60 6.61
N SER A 196 -0.15 -4.79 6.54
CA SER A 196 0.74 -5.01 7.68
C SER A 196 2.07 -4.33 7.42
N ILE A 197 2.94 -4.25 8.41
CA ILE A 197 4.31 -3.76 8.24
C ILE A 197 5.21 -4.95 7.97
N GLY A 198 5.94 -4.92 6.85
CA GLY A 198 6.92 -5.96 6.50
C GLY A 198 8.28 -5.68 7.12
N ILE A 199 8.88 -6.72 7.71
CA ILE A 199 10.13 -6.63 8.48
C ILE A 199 11.02 -7.80 8.07
N LYS A 200 12.33 -7.65 8.24
CA LYS A 200 13.27 -8.73 7.99
C LYS A 200 12.91 -9.97 8.82
N LYS A 201 12.96 -11.15 8.20
CA LYS A 201 12.45 -12.42 8.76
C LYS A 201 12.93 -12.75 10.17
N ASP A 202 14.14 -12.39 10.49
CA ASP A 202 14.82 -12.69 11.77
C ASP A 202 14.71 -11.57 12.81
N ASN A 203 14.01 -10.48 12.53
CA ASN A 203 13.89 -9.33 13.43
C ASN A 203 12.56 -9.31 14.20
N GLN A 204 12.30 -10.36 15.00
CA GLN A 204 11.10 -10.44 15.82
C GLN A 204 10.99 -9.29 16.83
N ALA A 205 12.11 -8.80 17.34
CA ALA A 205 12.11 -7.68 18.28
C ALA A 205 11.48 -6.41 17.70
N LEU A 206 11.71 -6.12 16.42
CA LEU A 206 11.08 -4.98 15.74
C LEU A 206 9.59 -5.25 15.47
N VAL A 207 9.21 -6.48 15.12
CA VAL A 207 7.79 -6.88 14.99
C VAL A 207 7.04 -6.61 16.28
N ASP A 208 7.59 -7.06 17.41
CA ASP A 208 6.96 -6.93 18.74
C ASP A 208 6.86 -5.46 19.15
N LEU A 209 7.92 -4.68 18.93
CA LEU A 209 7.96 -3.25 19.23
C LEU A 209 6.89 -2.47 18.45
N LEU A 210 6.75 -2.73 17.15
CA LEU A 210 5.76 -2.06 16.31
C LEU A 210 4.33 -2.53 16.62
N ASN A 211 4.13 -3.81 16.91
CA ASN A 211 2.83 -4.33 17.35
C ASN A 211 2.38 -3.68 18.68
N ASP A 212 3.28 -3.53 19.65
CA ASP A 212 2.99 -2.85 20.90
C ASP A 212 2.62 -1.39 20.67
N GLY A 213 3.38 -0.69 19.84
CA GLY A 213 3.09 0.71 19.48
C GLY A 213 1.74 0.88 18.79
N ILE A 214 1.44 0.06 17.78
CA ILE A 214 0.14 0.09 17.07
C ILE A 214 -1.00 -0.19 18.05
N ALA A 215 -0.87 -1.21 18.92
CA ALA A 215 -1.91 -1.55 19.89
C ALA A 215 -2.20 -0.38 20.86
N LYS A 216 -1.17 0.35 21.29
CA LYS A 216 -1.33 1.55 22.14
C LYS A 216 -2.04 2.68 21.42
N VAL A 217 -1.67 2.96 20.16
CA VAL A 217 -2.32 3.98 19.33
C VAL A 217 -3.78 3.63 19.06
N VAL A 218 -4.10 2.35 18.85
CA VAL A 218 -5.49 1.86 18.73
C VAL A 218 -6.24 2.04 20.05
N ALA A 219 -5.68 1.61 21.16
CA ALA A 219 -6.31 1.68 22.49
C ALA A 219 -6.57 3.11 22.96
N SER A 220 -5.70 4.07 22.60
CA SER A 220 -5.89 5.49 22.93
C SER A 220 -6.98 6.18 22.10
N GLY A 221 -7.48 5.54 21.03
CA GLY A 221 -8.41 6.13 20.08
C GLY A 221 -7.77 7.04 19.03
N GLU A 222 -6.44 7.23 19.07
CA GLU A 222 -5.74 8.06 18.08
C GLU A 222 -5.78 7.45 16.68
N ALA A 223 -5.65 6.13 16.56
CA ALA A 223 -5.79 5.42 15.28
C ALA A 223 -7.14 5.69 14.60
N LYS A 224 -8.22 5.72 15.38
CA LYS A 224 -9.56 6.07 14.87
C LYS A 224 -9.61 7.48 14.31
N LYS A 225 -9.05 8.48 15.01
CA LYS A 225 -9.01 9.87 14.54
C LYS A 225 -8.21 10.00 13.24
N ILE A 226 -7.06 9.33 13.16
CA ILE A 226 -6.23 9.29 11.95
C ILE A 226 -7.01 8.65 10.80
N SER A 227 -7.71 7.54 11.06
CA SER A 227 -8.55 6.87 10.08
C SER A 227 -9.68 7.77 9.56
N GLU A 228 -10.41 8.43 10.47
CA GLU A 228 -11.47 9.35 10.11
C GLU A 228 -10.97 10.55 9.30
N LYS A 229 -9.76 11.06 9.59
CA LYS A 229 -9.10 12.13 8.82
C LYS A 229 -8.89 11.73 7.35
N TRP A 230 -8.41 10.51 7.10
CA TRP A 230 -8.01 10.07 5.76
C TRP A 230 -9.12 9.36 4.98
N PHE A 231 -10.01 8.66 5.66
CA PHE A 231 -11.06 7.81 5.04
C PHE A 231 -12.48 8.24 5.39
N GLY A 232 -12.68 9.21 6.28
CA GLY A 232 -14.00 9.62 6.76
C GLY A 232 -14.69 8.59 7.66
N LYS A 233 -14.04 7.48 7.98
CA LYS A 233 -14.54 6.36 8.80
C LYS A 233 -13.39 5.64 9.50
N ASP A 234 -13.70 4.86 10.53
CA ASP A 234 -12.73 3.98 11.20
C ASP A 234 -12.57 2.67 10.41
N VAL A 235 -11.41 2.49 9.78
CA VAL A 235 -11.04 1.29 9.01
C VAL A 235 -9.92 0.48 9.67
N VAL A 236 -9.45 0.91 10.85
CA VAL A 236 -8.35 0.25 11.55
C VAL A 236 -8.84 -1.00 12.25
N LEU A 237 -8.15 -2.13 12.03
CA LEU A 237 -8.40 -3.39 12.72
C LEU A 237 -8.00 -3.29 14.20
N LYS A 238 -8.73 -4.02 15.08
CA LYS A 238 -8.57 -3.98 16.55
C LYS A 238 -8.04 -5.29 17.10
#